data_1cf2c5c20607dfcc3f2df8caddcca7eb
#
_entry.id   1cf2c5c20607dfcc3f2df8caddcca7eb
#
_cell.length_a   1.000
_cell.length_b   1.000
_cell.length_c   1.000
_cell.angle_alpha   90.00
_cell.angle_beta   90.00
_cell.angle_gamma   90.00
#
_symmetry.space_group_name_H-M   'P 1'
#
loop_
_entity.id
_entity.type
_entity.pdbx_description
1 polymer ?
#
loop_
_entity_poly.entity_id
_entity_poly.type
_entity_poly.pdbx_seq_one_letter_code
_entity_poly.pdbx_strand_id
1 'polypeptide(L)'
;MSTDNARTALVITSNPEHDSLTNAVGKAFAGGFREQGGAADVLDLYEAGFDPVYTSTDRAHYLGLGPLPKDVASIQDRLAQADVIVLTFPVYWYTMPAMVKGLFDRVICRGFAYHADGTPGALAGKTVRVILLTGGTEAWYESDGIGEALDNQIRRQTFMKYCGVEDVELVYVDGLSMGDDDPAKREAAARHLDRIRELGASLA
;
A
#
# COMPACT_ATOMS: atom_id res chain seq x y z
N MET A 1 -23.68 16.22 -20.41
CA MET A 1 -22.39 16.59 -19.80
C MET A 1 -22.07 15.50 -18.81
N SER A 2 -21.14 14.60 -19.17
CA SER A 2 -20.64 13.60 -18.23
C SER A 2 -19.91 14.36 -17.14
N THR A 3 -20.34 14.30 -15.91
CA THR A 3 -19.54 14.73 -14.78
C THR A 3 -18.40 13.72 -14.71
N ASP A 4 -17.26 14.08 -15.29
CA ASP A 4 -16.03 13.35 -15.11
C ASP A 4 -15.74 13.38 -13.60
N ASN A 5 -16.09 12.29 -12.91
CA ASN A 5 -15.88 12.20 -11.47
C ASN A 5 -14.38 12.06 -11.29
N ALA A 6 -13.72 13.03 -10.64
CA ALA A 6 -12.28 13.00 -10.40
C ALA A 6 -11.91 11.66 -9.76
N ARG A 7 -10.86 10.99 -10.29
CA ARG A 7 -10.37 9.73 -9.71
C ARG A 7 -9.96 9.95 -8.25
N THR A 8 -10.12 8.91 -7.46
CA THR A 8 -9.82 8.92 -6.03
C THR A 8 -8.67 7.97 -5.70
N ALA A 9 -7.75 8.41 -4.86
CA ALA A 9 -6.65 7.58 -4.37
C ALA A 9 -6.67 7.47 -2.85
N LEU A 10 -6.43 6.26 -2.32
CA LEU A 10 -6.09 6.03 -0.93
C LEU A 10 -4.61 5.64 -0.84
N VAL A 11 -3.81 6.50 -0.20
CA VAL A 11 -2.39 6.28 0.05
C VAL A 11 -2.19 5.86 1.50
N ILE A 12 -1.79 4.61 1.72
CA ILE A 12 -1.56 4.06 3.05
C ILE A 12 -0.06 4.03 3.32
N THR A 13 0.38 4.69 4.38
CA THR A 13 1.76 4.74 4.81
C THR A 13 1.97 3.96 6.11
N SER A 14 3.16 3.38 6.28
CA SER A 14 3.49 2.61 7.47
C SER A 14 4.93 2.83 7.89
N ASN A 15 5.16 3.81 8.77
CA ASN A 15 6.44 4.03 9.42
C ASN A 15 6.20 4.70 10.78
N PRO A 16 6.85 4.24 11.88
CA PRO A 16 6.68 4.84 13.20
C PRO A 16 7.20 6.28 13.31
N GLU A 17 8.12 6.67 12.43
CA GLU A 17 8.66 8.03 12.38
C GLU A 17 7.83 8.90 11.44
N HIS A 18 7.17 9.92 12.01
CA HIS A 18 6.28 10.81 11.25
C HIS A 18 6.99 11.51 10.07
N ASP A 19 8.24 11.93 10.25
CA ASP A 19 9.06 12.62 9.23
C ASP A 19 9.91 11.64 8.39
N SER A 20 9.53 10.37 8.35
CA SER A 20 10.23 9.34 7.59
C SER A 20 10.13 9.55 6.08
N LEU A 21 11.12 9.00 5.35
CA LEU A 21 11.05 8.94 3.90
C LEU A 21 9.83 8.15 3.41
N THR A 22 9.38 7.12 4.14
CA THR A 22 8.16 6.39 3.82
C THR A 22 6.94 7.30 3.73
N ASN A 23 6.77 8.16 4.74
CA ASN A 23 5.66 9.12 4.78
C ASN A 23 5.84 10.23 3.74
N ALA A 24 7.08 10.66 3.47
CA ALA A 24 7.38 11.62 2.40
C ALA A 24 7.04 11.06 1.01
N VAL A 25 7.34 9.78 0.76
CA VAL A 25 6.99 9.07 -0.48
C VAL A 25 5.46 9.01 -0.67
N GLY A 26 4.71 8.66 0.36
CA GLY A 26 3.24 8.67 0.29
C GLY A 26 2.67 10.07 0.01
N LYS A 27 3.22 11.09 0.66
CA LYS A 27 2.84 12.51 0.44
C LYS A 27 3.20 12.98 -0.97
N ALA A 28 4.35 12.56 -1.53
CA ALA A 28 4.77 12.89 -2.89
C ALA A 28 3.81 12.31 -3.93
N PHE A 29 3.43 11.03 -3.80
CA PHE A 29 2.41 10.41 -4.66
C PHE A 29 1.10 11.19 -4.60
N ALA A 30 0.57 11.42 -3.39
CA ALA A 30 -0.68 12.15 -3.20
C ALA A 30 -0.63 13.58 -3.77
N GLY A 31 0.54 14.23 -3.68
CA GLY A 31 0.78 15.54 -4.27
C GLY A 31 0.64 15.53 -5.78
N GLY A 32 1.36 14.64 -6.46
CA GLY A 32 1.29 14.48 -7.91
C GLY A 32 -0.11 14.14 -8.42
N PHE A 33 -0.80 13.23 -7.71
CA PHE A 33 -2.18 12.85 -8.03
C PHE A 33 -3.15 14.03 -7.95
N ARG A 34 -3.03 14.86 -6.91
CA ARG A 34 -3.88 16.06 -6.73
C ARG A 34 -3.57 17.16 -7.76
N GLU A 35 -2.32 17.30 -8.20
CA GLU A 35 -1.91 18.28 -9.23
C GLU A 35 -2.58 18.05 -10.58
N GLN A 36 -2.97 16.83 -10.87
CA GLN A 36 -3.71 16.48 -12.09
C GLN A 36 -5.24 16.45 -11.89
N GLY A 37 -5.73 16.93 -10.75
CA GLY A 37 -7.16 17.07 -10.46
C GLY A 37 -7.79 15.86 -9.74
N GLY A 38 -7.01 14.84 -9.41
CA GLY A 38 -7.48 13.72 -8.60
C GLY A 38 -7.67 14.09 -7.12
N ALA A 39 -8.48 13.33 -6.40
CA ALA A 39 -8.64 13.43 -4.97
C ALA A 39 -7.82 12.32 -4.28
N ALA A 40 -6.89 12.67 -3.41
CA ALA A 40 -6.08 11.70 -2.68
C ALA A 40 -6.29 11.83 -1.16
N ASP A 41 -6.56 10.71 -0.51
CA ASP A 41 -6.63 10.56 0.93
C ASP A 41 -5.36 9.83 1.42
N VAL A 42 -4.75 10.31 2.51
CA VAL A 42 -3.54 9.71 3.07
C VAL A 42 -3.86 9.13 4.45
N LEU A 43 -3.59 7.83 4.62
CA LEU A 43 -3.75 7.11 5.87
C LEU A 43 -2.39 6.67 6.39
N ASP A 44 -1.88 7.35 7.40
CA ASP A 44 -0.75 6.87 8.17
C ASP A 44 -1.25 5.89 9.25
N LEU A 45 -0.85 4.62 9.18
CA LEU A 45 -1.33 3.57 10.08
C LEU A 45 -0.89 3.78 11.53
N TYR A 46 0.28 4.41 11.73
CA TYR A 46 0.77 4.71 13.08
C TYR A 46 0.03 5.92 13.68
N GLU A 47 -0.16 6.98 12.93
CA GLU A 47 -0.91 8.17 13.36
C GLU A 47 -2.39 7.83 13.62
N ALA A 48 -2.96 6.95 12.80
CA ALA A 48 -4.34 6.47 12.97
C ALA A 48 -4.51 5.52 14.16
N GLY A 49 -3.42 5.08 14.81
CA GLY A 49 -3.46 4.13 15.92
C GLY A 49 -3.98 2.75 15.51
N PHE A 50 -3.72 2.33 14.27
CA PHE A 50 -4.14 1.00 13.80
C PHE A 50 -3.43 -0.10 14.60
N ASP A 51 -4.20 -1.02 15.18
CA ASP A 51 -3.66 -2.21 15.84
C ASP A 51 -3.50 -3.35 14.83
N PRO A 52 -2.27 -3.82 14.53
CA PRO A 52 -2.03 -4.89 13.57
C PRO A 52 -2.34 -6.29 14.10
N VAL A 53 -2.64 -6.44 15.40
CA VAL A 53 -2.83 -7.76 16.00
C VAL A 53 -4.16 -8.39 15.61
N TYR A 54 -4.09 -9.55 14.94
CA TYR A 54 -5.27 -10.34 14.61
C TYR A 54 -5.91 -10.93 15.88
N THR A 55 -7.16 -10.59 16.15
CA THR A 55 -7.86 -10.91 17.40
C THR A 55 -8.88 -12.03 17.23
N SER A 56 -9.44 -12.49 18.35
CA SER A 56 -10.60 -13.40 18.36
C SER A 56 -11.84 -12.80 17.69
N THR A 57 -11.98 -11.47 17.73
CA THR A 57 -13.09 -10.77 17.05
C THR A 57 -12.90 -10.80 15.53
N ASP A 58 -11.68 -10.56 15.03
CA ASP A 58 -11.37 -10.69 13.61
C ASP A 58 -11.66 -12.12 13.12
N ARG A 59 -11.26 -13.12 13.93
CA ARG A 59 -11.53 -14.53 13.60
C ARG A 59 -13.02 -14.85 13.59
N ALA A 60 -13.78 -14.34 14.55
CA ALA A 60 -15.23 -14.53 14.58
C ALA A 60 -15.88 -13.93 13.32
N HIS A 61 -15.47 -12.73 12.94
CA HIS A 61 -15.92 -12.09 11.70
C HIS A 61 -15.57 -12.93 10.46
N TYR A 62 -14.33 -13.39 10.35
CA TYR A 62 -13.87 -14.24 9.24
C TYR A 62 -14.72 -15.52 9.08
N LEU A 63 -15.19 -16.09 10.18
CA LEU A 63 -16.06 -17.28 10.21
C LEU A 63 -17.55 -16.97 10.01
N GLY A 64 -17.94 -15.70 9.90
CA GLY A 64 -19.34 -15.29 9.84
C GLY A 64 -20.09 -15.42 11.17
N LEU A 65 -19.37 -15.49 12.31
CA LEU A 65 -19.89 -15.67 13.66
C LEU A 65 -19.90 -14.38 14.50
N GLY A 66 -19.42 -13.27 13.95
CA GLY A 66 -19.31 -12.01 14.67
C GLY A 66 -19.32 -10.80 13.74
N PRO A 67 -19.50 -9.58 14.30
CA PRO A 67 -19.50 -8.35 13.54
C PRO A 67 -18.10 -8.00 13.03
N LEU A 68 -18.05 -7.18 11.98
CA LEU A 68 -16.82 -6.54 11.53
C LEU A 68 -16.30 -5.57 12.61
N PRO A 69 -15.01 -5.64 13.01
CA PRO A 69 -14.42 -4.67 13.92
C PRO A 69 -14.52 -3.24 13.35
N LYS A 70 -14.82 -2.25 14.20
CA LYS A 70 -15.08 -0.87 13.73
C LYS A 70 -13.87 -0.20 13.10
N ASP A 71 -12.68 -0.45 13.61
CA ASP A 71 -11.42 0.04 13.06
C ASP A 71 -11.14 -0.55 11.66
N VAL A 72 -11.44 -1.82 11.47
CA VAL A 72 -11.36 -2.51 10.18
C VAL A 72 -12.39 -1.94 9.21
N ALA A 73 -13.65 -1.77 9.63
CA ALA A 73 -14.73 -1.22 8.79
C ALA A 73 -14.35 0.15 8.22
N SER A 74 -13.81 1.04 9.06
CA SER A 74 -13.39 2.38 8.63
C SER A 74 -12.35 2.37 7.51
N ILE A 75 -11.39 1.44 7.56
CA ILE A 75 -10.36 1.32 6.52
C ILE A 75 -10.95 0.65 5.26
N GLN A 76 -11.80 -0.34 5.43
CA GLN A 76 -12.50 -0.98 4.30
C GLN A 76 -13.37 0.01 3.52
N ASP A 77 -14.08 0.90 4.21
CA ASP A 77 -14.88 1.96 3.57
C ASP A 77 -14.01 2.90 2.71
N ARG A 78 -12.83 3.27 3.20
CA ARG A 78 -11.87 4.10 2.44
C ARG A 78 -11.31 3.34 1.24
N LEU A 79 -10.94 2.06 1.41
CA LEU A 79 -10.48 1.19 0.31
C LEU A 79 -11.56 1.00 -0.76
N ALA A 80 -12.82 0.82 -0.34
CA ALA A 80 -13.93 0.62 -1.28
C ALA A 80 -14.18 1.85 -2.16
N GLN A 81 -13.99 3.06 -1.61
CA GLN A 81 -14.20 4.32 -2.32
C GLN A 81 -13.06 4.71 -3.26
N ALA A 82 -11.84 4.19 -3.04
CA ALA A 82 -10.68 4.55 -3.85
C ALA A 82 -10.66 3.82 -5.19
N ASP A 83 -10.30 4.51 -6.27
CA ASP A 83 -9.99 3.92 -7.58
C ASP A 83 -8.55 3.42 -7.63
N VAL A 84 -7.65 4.13 -6.92
CA VAL A 84 -6.23 3.83 -6.82
C VAL A 84 -5.87 3.60 -5.36
N ILE A 85 -5.22 2.47 -5.08
CA ILE A 85 -4.71 2.12 -3.75
C ILE A 85 -3.20 2.10 -3.79
N VAL A 86 -2.58 2.84 -2.88
CA VAL A 86 -1.13 2.89 -2.74
C VAL A 86 -0.74 2.44 -1.35
N LEU A 87 0.18 1.48 -1.27
CA LEU A 87 0.80 1.05 -0.02
C LEU A 87 2.27 1.47 -0.06
N THR A 88 2.75 2.17 0.97
CA THR A 88 4.17 2.52 1.08
C THR A 88 4.72 2.12 2.44
N PHE A 89 5.80 1.33 2.45
CA PHE A 89 6.40 0.80 3.66
C PHE A 89 7.85 0.36 3.45
N PRO A 90 8.68 0.38 4.50
CA PRO A 90 10.01 -0.20 4.44
C PRO A 90 9.94 -1.72 4.44
N VAL A 91 10.79 -2.37 3.65
CA VAL A 91 10.95 -3.82 3.67
C VAL A 91 11.75 -4.23 4.90
N TYR A 92 11.14 -4.99 5.81
CA TYR A 92 11.78 -5.54 7.00
C TYR A 92 11.92 -7.06 6.86
N TRP A 93 13.13 -7.55 7.05
CA TRP A 93 13.40 -8.99 6.92
C TRP A 93 12.83 -9.59 5.62
N TYR A 94 13.06 -8.87 4.51
CA TYR A 94 12.68 -9.28 3.15
C TYR A 94 11.17 -9.45 2.94
N THR A 95 10.34 -8.81 3.76
CA THR A 95 8.89 -8.83 3.64
C THR A 95 8.27 -7.54 4.19
N MET A 96 6.94 -7.49 4.25
CA MET A 96 6.21 -6.36 4.83
C MET A 96 6.37 -6.29 6.35
N PRO A 97 6.41 -5.08 6.95
CA PRO A 97 6.39 -4.89 8.40
C PRO A 97 5.13 -5.47 9.05
N ALA A 98 5.21 -5.77 10.35
CA ALA A 98 4.08 -6.28 11.13
C ALA A 98 2.81 -5.42 11.00
N MET A 99 2.96 -4.09 10.98
CA MET A 99 1.85 -3.14 10.80
C MET A 99 1.11 -3.38 9.47
N VAL A 100 1.85 -3.52 8.37
CA VAL A 100 1.28 -3.80 7.04
C VAL A 100 0.74 -5.22 6.98
N LYS A 101 1.43 -6.19 7.60
CA LYS A 101 0.92 -7.57 7.66
C LYS A 101 -0.42 -7.63 8.38
N GLY A 102 -0.57 -6.88 9.50
CA GLY A 102 -1.84 -6.76 10.21
C GLY A 102 -2.94 -6.12 9.36
N LEU A 103 -2.62 -5.12 8.53
CA LEU A 103 -3.55 -4.58 7.56
C LEU A 103 -4.06 -5.67 6.60
N PHE A 104 -3.16 -6.52 6.08
CA PHE A 104 -3.56 -7.64 5.23
C PHE A 104 -4.40 -8.67 5.98
N ASP A 105 -4.01 -9.03 7.20
CA ASP A 105 -4.69 -10.08 7.98
C ASP A 105 -6.08 -9.65 8.44
N ARG A 106 -6.27 -8.38 8.80
CA ARG A 106 -7.51 -7.88 9.39
C ARG A 106 -8.44 -7.22 8.38
N VAL A 107 -7.87 -6.40 7.45
CA VAL A 107 -8.65 -5.53 6.56
C VAL A 107 -8.87 -6.17 5.19
N ILE A 108 -7.82 -6.76 4.59
CA ILE A 108 -7.91 -7.44 3.28
C ILE A 108 -8.41 -8.88 3.50
N CYS A 109 -9.59 -9.00 4.09
CA CYS A 109 -10.13 -10.26 4.54
C CYS A 109 -11.26 -10.79 3.65
N ARG A 110 -11.67 -12.04 3.93
CA ARG A 110 -12.84 -12.68 3.31
C ARG A 110 -14.12 -11.87 3.57
N GLY A 111 -14.96 -11.75 2.56
CA GLY A 111 -16.20 -10.98 2.59
C GLY A 111 -16.03 -9.52 2.17
N PHE A 112 -14.78 -9.04 2.12
CA PHE A 112 -14.44 -7.71 1.59
C PHE A 112 -13.55 -7.81 0.35
N ALA A 113 -12.33 -8.32 0.51
CA ALA A 113 -11.36 -8.35 -0.58
C ALA A 113 -11.56 -9.55 -1.53
N TYR A 114 -12.18 -10.61 -1.05
CA TYR A 114 -12.53 -11.80 -1.82
C TYR A 114 -13.71 -12.55 -1.20
N HIS A 115 -14.41 -13.34 -2.01
CA HIS A 115 -15.51 -14.17 -1.56
C HIS A 115 -15.22 -15.66 -1.76
N ALA A 116 -15.82 -16.51 -0.90
CA ALA A 116 -15.60 -17.96 -0.95
C ALA A 116 -16.19 -18.63 -2.21
N ASP A 117 -17.18 -18.01 -2.82
CA ASP A 117 -17.85 -18.46 -4.05
C ASP A 117 -17.14 -17.98 -5.32
N GLY A 118 -16.00 -17.27 -5.18
CA GLY A 118 -15.23 -16.75 -6.30
C GLY A 118 -15.78 -15.46 -6.92
N THR A 119 -16.82 -14.87 -6.35
CA THR A 119 -17.27 -13.55 -6.80
C THR A 119 -16.24 -12.47 -6.48
N PRO A 120 -16.10 -11.42 -7.32
CA PRO A 120 -15.14 -10.35 -7.09
C PRO A 120 -15.37 -9.64 -5.77
N GLY A 121 -14.29 -9.37 -5.03
CA GLY A 121 -14.33 -8.52 -3.83
C GLY A 121 -14.27 -7.02 -4.18
N ALA A 122 -14.29 -6.19 -3.15
CA ALA A 122 -14.31 -4.72 -3.27
C ALA A 122 -13.02 -4.13 -3.90
N LEU A 123 -11.96 -4.90 -4.01
CA LEU A 123 -10.70 -4.45 -4.61
C LEU A 123 -10.58 -4.77 -6.11
N ALA A 124 -11.43 -5.62 -6.65
CA ALA A 124 -11.42 -5.98 -8.06
C ALA A 124 -11.65 -4.74 -8.95
N GLY A 125 -10.87 -4.64 -10.04
CA GLY A 125 -10.95 -3.51 -10.98
C GLY A 125 -10.28 -2.21 -10.53
N LYS A 126 -9.64 -2.20 -9.35
CA LYS A 126 -8.85 -1.06 -8.87
C LYS A 126 -7.42 -1.12 -9.36
N THR A 127 -6.75 0.04 -9.37
CA THR A 127 -5.29 0.15 -9.59
C THR A 127 -4.57 0.05 -8.24
N VAL A 128 -3.53 -0.79 -8.13
CA VAL A 128 -2.73 -0.91 -6.90
C VAL A 128 -1.26 -0.63 -7.19
N ARG A 129 -0.64 0.21 -6.36
CA ARG A 129 0.81 0.43 -6.36
C ARG A 129 1.36 0.13 -4.96
N VAL A 130 2.34 -0.74 -4.90
CA VAL A 130 3.03 -1.08 -3.65
C VAL A 130 4.44 -0.54 -3.73
N ILE A 131 4.71 0.52 -2.98
CA ILE A 131 5.99 1.22 -2.97
C ILE A 131 6.83 0.66 -1.83
N LEU A 132 7.90 -0.02 -2.20
CA LEU A 132 8.81 -0.72 -1.31
C LEU A 132 10.06 0.13 -1.05
N LEU A 133 10.27 0.55 0.19
CA LEU A 133 11.51 1.21 0.57
C LEU A 133 12.54 0.16 0.99
N THR A 134 13.67 0.09 0.28
CA THR A 134 14.68 -0.95 0.48
C THR A 134 16.05 -0.36 0.73
N GLY A 135 16.81 -0.98 1.63
CA GLY A 135 18.23 -0.61 1.89
C GLY A 135 19.17 -1.04 0.77
N GLY A 136 18.89 -2.18 0.13
CA GLY A 136 19.62 -2.66 -1.05
C GLY A 136 18.99 -2.13 -2.34
N THR A 137 19.71 -2.25 -3.46
CA THR A 137 19.21 -1.88 -4.78
C THR A 137 18.18 -2.89 -5.30
N GLU A 138 17.27 -2.44 -6.16
CA GLU A 138 16.31 -3.32 -6.86
C GLU A 138 17.03 -4.46 -7.58
N ALA A 139 18.11 -4.18 -8.31
CA ALA A 139 18.92 -5.19 -9.01
C ALA A 139 19.47 -6.25 -8.06
N TRP A 140 19.84 -5.89 -6.82
CA TRP A 140 20.29 -6.88 -5.83
C TRP A 140 19.11 -7.74 -5.36
N TYR A 141 17.94 -7.14 -5.10
CA TYR A 141 16.74 -7.88 -4.72
C TYR A 141 16.32 -8.89 -5.81
N GLU A 142 16.46 -8.51 -7.08
CA GLU A 142 16.18 -9.39 -8.21
C GLU A 142 17.18 -10.55 -8.30
N SER A 143 18.50 -10.26 -8.21
CA SER A 143 19.56 -11.26 -8.32
C SER A 143 19.57 -12.29 -7.19
N ASP A 144 19.12 -11.91 -6.00
CA ASP A 144 19.05 -12.77 -4.80
C ASP A 144 17.72 -13.53 -4.67
N GLY A 145 16.79 -13.34 -5.62
CA GLY A 145 15.46 -13.98 -5.64
C GLY A 145 14.45 -13.39 -4.66
N ILE A 146 14.83 -12.36 -3.89
CA ILE A 146 13.95 -11.70 -2.92
C ILE A 146 12.86 -10.92 -3.64
N GLY A 147 13.21 -10.25 -4.75
CA GLY A 147 12.25 -9.52 -5.58
C GLY A 147 11.15 -10.43 -6.11
N GLU A 148 11.50 -11.63 -6.61
CA GLU A 148 10.53 -12.62 -7.06
C GLU A 148 9.64 -13.11 -5.90
N ALA A 149 10.18 -13.32 -4.71
CA ALA A 149 9.43 -13.74 -3.54
C ALA A 149 8.40 -12.68 -3.11
N LEU A 150 8.79 -11.39 -3.09
CA LEU A 150 7.90 -10.26 -2.81
C LEU A 150 6.82 -10.11 -3.88
N ASP A 151 7.19 -10.20 -5.15
CA ASP A 151 6.26 -10.13 -6.28
C ASP A 151 5.23 -11.28 -6.20
N ASN A 152 5.69 -12.50 -5.98
CA ASN A 152 4.80 -13.64 -5.85
C ASN A 152 3.84 -13.48 -4.66
N GLN A 153 4.33 -13.10 -3.48
CA GLN A 153 3.51 -12.98 -2.28
C GLN A 153 2.49 -11.83 -2.39
N ILE A 154 2.95 -10.63 -2.75
CA ILE A 154 2.15 -9.42 -2.70
C ILE A 154 1.32 -9.26 -3.97
N ARG A 155 1.97 -9.21 -5.13
CA ARG A 155 1.29 -8.94 -6.39
C ARG A 155 0.49 -10.14 -6.87
N ARG A 156 1.16 -11.28 -7.15
CA ARG A 156 0.51 -12.42 -7.84
C ARG A 156 -0.50 -13.14 -6.95
N GLN A 157 -0.12 -13.52 -5.72
CA GLN A 157 -1.00 -14.31 -4.87
C GLN A 157 -2.06 -13.45 -4.20
N THR A 158 -1.68 -12.32 -3.57
CA THR A 158 -2.64 -11.53 -2.79
C THR A 158 -3.53 -10.69 -3.70
N PHE A 159 -2.96 -9.73 -4.43
CA PHE A 159 -3.80 -8.79 -5.18
C PHE A 159 -4.39 -9.40 -6.45
N MET A 160 -3.59 -10.04 -7.30
CA MET A 160 -4.12 -10.56 -8.56
C MET A 160 -5.02 -11.77 -8.34
N LYS A 161 -4.54 -12.81 -7.67
CA LYS A 161 -5.25 -14.08 -7.56
C LYS A 161 -6.43 -14.04 -6.61
N TYR A 162 -6.25 -13.50 -5.39
CA TYR A 162 -7.31 -13.50 -4.38
C TYR A 162 -8.20 -12.26 -4.46
N CYS A 163 -7.63 -11.07 -4.65
CA CYS A 163 -8.42 -9.83 -4.70
C CYS A 163 -8.95 -9.49 -6.10
N GLY A 164 -8.49 -10.18 -7.15
CA GLY A 164 -8.94 -9.93 -8.52
C GLY A 164 -8.49 -8.59 -9.10
N VAL A 165 -7.39 -8.04 -8.59
CA VAL A 165 -6.82 -6.78 -9.09
C VAL A 165 -5.91 -7.08 -10.27
N GLU A 166 -6.21 -6.52 -11.44
CA GLU A 166 -5.43 -6.76 -12.66
C GLU A 166 -4.24 -5.80 -12.79
N ASP A 167 -4.42 -4.54 -12.41
CA ASP A 167 -3.38 -3.49 -12.45
C ASP A 167 -2.66 -3.35 -11.10
N VAL A 168 -1.64 -4.18 -10.90
CA VAL A 168 -0.79 -4.16 -9.70
C VAL A 168 0.67 -4.05 -10.07
N GLU A 169 1.39 -3.12 -9.43
CA GLU A 169 2.82 -2.92 -9.61
C GLU A 169 3.55 -2.78 -8.27
N LEU A 170 4.73 -3.40 -8.17
CA LEU A 170 5.70 -3.14 -7.10
C LEU A 170 6.69 -2.08 -7.59
N VAL A 171 6.84 -1.01 -6.83
CA VAL A 171 7.70 0.13 -7.16
C VAL A 171 8.80 0.24 -6.10
N TYR A 172 10.07 0.17 -6.49
CA TYR A 172 11.17 0.24 -5.55
C TYR A 172 11.63 1.69 -5.33
N VAL A 173 11.78 2.06 -4.08
CA VAL A 173 12.51 3.24 -3.59
C VAL A 173 13.74 2.69 -2.88
N ASP A 174 14.84 2.56 -3.59
CA ASP A 174 15.95 1.68 -3.27
C ASP A 174 17.27 2.42 -3.00
N GLY A 175 18.30 1.67 -2.56
CA GLY A 175 19.63 2.21 -2.35
C GLY A 175 19.76 3.16 -1.15
N LEU A 176 18.80 3.17 -0.25
CA LEU A 176 18.70 4.10 0.87
C LEU A 176 19.01 3.39 2.20
N SER A 177 20.22 2.86 2.34
CA SER A 177 20.66 2.27 3.61
C SER A 177 20.57 3.28 4.76
N MET A 178 19.99 2.84 5.91
CA MET A 178 19.81 3.69 7.09
C MET A 178 21.16 4.10 7.69
N GLY A 179 21.23 5.29 8.26
CA GLY A 179 22.20 5.65 9.28
C GLY A 179 23.18 6.77 8.98
N ASP A 180 23.38 7.24 7.74
CA ASP A 180 24.34 8.31 7.47
C ASP A 180 23.70 9.52 6.80
N ASP A 181 23.98 10.72 7.31
CA ASP A 181 23.64 11.99 6.68
C ASP A 181 24.57 12.26 5.48
N ASP A 182 24.43 11.43 4.43
CA ASP A 182 25.21 11.46 3.22
C ASP A 182 24.51 12.34 2.16
N PRO A 183 25.19 13.37 1.60
CA PRO A 183 24.63 14.20 0.54
C PRO A 183 24.14 13.40 -0.68
N ALA A 184 24.84 12.32 -1.06
CA ALA A 184 24.44 11.47 -2.18
C ALA A 184 23.12 10.72 -1.90
N LYS A 185 22.92 10.29 -0.65
CA LYS A 185 21.64 9.65 -0.24
C LYS A 185 20.48 10.65 -0.24
N ARG A 186 20.71 11.90 0.21
CA ARG A 186 19.70 12.96 0.13
C ARG A 186 19.29 13.26 -1.30
N GLU A 187 20.27 13.34 -2.21
CA GLU A 187 20.00 13.55 -3.64
C GLU A 187 19.24 12.35 -4.26
N ALA A 188 19.62 11.12 -3.90
CA ALA A 188 18.89 9.91 -4.32
C ALA A 188 17.44 9.92 -3.80
N ALA A 189 17.23 10.27 -2.54
CA ALA A 189 15.90 10.40 -1.95
C ALA A 189 15.06 11.45 -2.70
N ALA A 190 15.65 12.62 -3.03
CA ALA A 190 14.95 13.65 -3.80
C ALA A 190 14.52 13.14 -5.18
N ARG A 191 15.41 12.45 -5.91
CA ARG A 191 15.07 11.84 -7.22
C ARG A 191 13.94 10.81 -7.09
N HIS A 192 13.94 10.01 -6.04
CA HIS A 192 12.84 9.07 -5.79
C HIS A 192 11.52 9.81 -5.52
N LEU A 193 11.53 10.88 -4.71
CA LEU A 193 10.33 11.67 -4.44
C LEU A 193 9.75 12.28 -5.72
N ASP A 194 10.60 12.83 -6.61
CA ASP A 194 10.17 13.38 -7.89
C ASP A 194 9.53 12.27 -8.77
N ARG A 195 10.19 11.11 -8.90
CA ARG A 195 9.66 9.97 -9.64
C ARG A 195 8.31 9.48 -9.10
N ILE A 196 8.16 9.41 -7.78
CA ILE A 196 6.90 8.99 -7.16
C ILE A 196 5.80 10.05 -7.34
N ARG A 197 6.14 11.34 -7.33
CA ARG A 197 5.20 12.42 -7.66
C ARG A 197 4.71 12.30 -9.10
N GLU A 198 5.61 12.05 -10.06
CA GLU A 198 5.26 11.78 -11.46
C GLU A 198 4.37 10.55 -11.60
N LEU A 199 4.66 9.47 -10.87
CA LEU A 199 3.80 8.28 -10.83
C LEU A 199 2.38 8.65 -10.34
N GLY A 200 2.27 9.44 -9.27
CA GLY A 200 0.98 9.93 -8.78
C GLY A 200 0.24 10.74 -9.84
N ALA A 201 0.93 11.66 -10.51
CA ALA A 201 0.37 12.47 -11.59
C ALA A 201 -0.13 11.64 -12.79
N SER A 202 0.55 10.53 -13.11
CA SER A 202 0.17 9.66 -14.23
C SER A 202 -1.08 8.82 -14.00
N LEU A 203 -1.51 8.68 -12.75
CA LEU A 203 -2.65 7.81 -12.34
C LEU A 203 -3.92 8.59 -11.96
N ALA A 204 -3.86 9.92 -11.98
CA ALA A 204 -4.96 10.82 -11.61
C ALA A 204 -6.10 10.86 -12.65
#